data_10e7d832a38fc65c86f89f119b7e8bda
#
_entry.id   10e7d832a38fc65c86f89f119b7e8bda
#
_cell.length_a   1.000
_cell.length_b   1.000
_cell.length_c   1.000
_cell.angle_alpha   90.00
_cell.angle_beta   90.00
_cell.angle_gamma   90.00
#
_symmetry.space_group_name_H-M   'P 1'
#
loop_
_entity.id
_entity.type
_entity.pdbx_description
1 polymer ?
#
loop_
_entity_poly.entity_id
_entity_poly.type
_entity_poly.pdbx_seq_one_letter_code
_entity_poly.pdbx_strand_id
1 'polypeptide(L)'
;MKNLIALALILLSMASCTTTVTTLADQYPLMYEEKPLTIAIMPPINKTTHVEAKEYFYTTLYQPLCEKGYYVYSPYLTMEMFQQESAYNAEMFIDGSLTPFRDVLGADAVMFTIIKDWRRNNIGGNLSVNIEYILRSTKTGKTLYAKEGDIKVDTSVSSGGSSALSALTDLLATAVTTAATDKVVAGRKCNAYVLKDMPVGKYSTLYGKDTKHPASKKLIRGTVN
;
A
#
# COMPACT_ATOMS: atom_id res chain seq x y z
N MET A 1 24.91 -54.89 11.31
CA MET A 1 23.77 -54.21 11.96
C MET A 1 24.14 -52.78 12.42
N LYS A 2 25.27 -52.52 13.05
CA LYS A 2 25.65 -51.15 13.49
C LYS A 2 25.77 -50.14 12.35
N ASN A 3 26.25 -50.53 11.17
CA ASN A 3 26.42 -49.63 10.02
C ASN A 3 25.07 -49.30 9.33
N LEU A 4 24.07 -50.17 9.41
CA LEU A 4 22.73 -49.93 8.90
C LEU A 4 21.95 -48.89 9.75
N ILE A 5 22.16 -48.95 11.06
CA ILE A 5 21.56 -47.99 12.01
C ILE A 5 22.17 -46.58 11.83
N ALA A 6 23.48 -46.51 11.58
CA ALA A 6 24.16 -45.25 11.31
C ALA A 6 23.68 -44.60 9.99
N LEU A 7 23.46 -45.39 8.95
CA LEU A 7 22.94 -44.93 7.67
C LEU A 7 21.49 -44.46 7.80
N ALA A 8 20.66 -45.14 8.58
CA ALA A 8 19.28 -44.73 8.85
C ALA A 8 19.19 -43.42 9.64
N LEU A 9 20.11 -43.19 10.60
CA LEU A 9 20.20 -41.96 11.36
C LEU A 9 20.63 -40.76 10.50
N ILE A 10 21.51 -40.97 9.52
CA ILE A 10 21.93 -39.91 8.55
C ILE A 10 20.79 -39.55 7.59
N LEU A 11 19.98 -40.51 7.18
CA LEU A 11 18.81 -40.28 6.32
C LEU A 11 17.68 -39.52 7.05
N LEU A 12 17.53 -39.71 8.37
CA LEU A 12 16.54 -38.94 9.16
C LEU A 12 16.93 -37.46 9.38
N SER A 13 18.24 -37.12 9.29
CA SER A 13 18.69 -35.72 9.47
C SER A 13 18.47 -34.83 8.26
N MET A 14 18.01 -35.37 7.14
CA MET A 14 17.59 -34.61 5.94
C MET A 14 16.12 -34.17 5.99
N ALA A 15 15.52 -34.07 7.18
CA ALA A 15 14.27 -33.35 7.36
C ALA A 15 14.53 -31.87 7.09
N SER A 16 14.58 -31.51 5.80
CA SER A 16 14.68 -30.15 5.27
C SER A 16 13.59 -29.31 5.90
N CYS A 17 13.96 -28.28 6.64
CA CYS A 17 13.04 -27.18 6.98
C CYS A 17 12.52 -26.58 5.68
N THR A 18 11.41 -27.08 5.19
CA THR A 18 10.64 -26.39 4.15
C THR A 18 10.14 -25.11 4.76
N THR A 19 10.77 -23.99 4.39
CA THR A 19 10.26 -22.66 4.71
C THR A 19 8.93 -22.54 3.98
N THR A 20 7.81 -22.71 4.69
CA THR A 20 6.49 -22.54 4.13
C THR A 20 6.32 -21.08 3.76
N VAL A 21 6.32 -20.80 2.45
CA VAL A 21 6.06 -19.46 1.93
C VAL A 21 4.57 -19.18 2.11
N THR A 22 4.23 -18.21 2.96
CA THR A 22 2.84 -17.75 3.14
C THR A 22 2.34 -17.19 1.82
N THR A 23 1.18 -17.66 1.35
CA THR A 23 0.56 -17.15 0.12
C THR A 23 -0.33 -15.94 0.39
N LEU A 24 -0.74 -15.23 -0.68
CA LEU A 24 -1.70 -14.12 -0.57
C LEU A 24 -3.04 -14.60 -0.01
N ALA A 25 -3.50 -15.80 -0.40
CA ALA A 25 -4.75 -16.36 0.11
C ALA A 25 -4.66 -16.70 1.60
N ASP A 26 -3.51 -17.19 2.09
CA ASP A 26 -3.31 -17.49 3.50
C ASP A 26 -3.25 -16.22 4.35
N GLN A 27 -2.62 -15.17 3.82
CA GLN A 27 -2.41 -13.91 4.57
C GLN A 27 -3.64 -13.01 4.55
N TYR A 28 -4.41 -13.02 3.44
CA TYR A 28 -5.55 -12.14 3.22
C TYR A 28 -6.82 -12.94 2.80
N PRO A 29 -7.26 -13.94 3.56
CA PRO A 29 -8.36 -14.81 3.16
C PRO A 29 -9.65 -14.03 2.89
N LEU A 30 -9.94 -12.99 3.69
CA LEU A 30 -11.14 -12.18 3.53
C LEU A 30 -11.18 -11.38 2.22
N MET A 31 -10.03 -11.06 1.62
CA MET A 31 -9.98 -10.44 0.28
C MET A 31 -10.56 -11.38 -0.78
N TYR A 32 -10.30 -12.68 -0.66
CA TYR A 32 -10.78 -13.70 -1.60
C TYR A 32 -12.21 -14.18 -1.29
N GLU A 33 -12.65 -14.08 -0.04
CA GLU A 33 -14.01 -14.39 0.38
C GLU A 33 -14.99 -13.28 -0.01
N GLU A 34 -14.69 -12.03 0.38
CA GLU A 34 -15.59 -10.90 0.17
C GLU A 34 -15.46 -10.26 -1.22
N LYS A 35 -14.29 -10.41 -1.88
CA LYS A 35 -14.02 -9.96 -3.25
C LYS A 35 -14.45 -8.51 -3.51
N PRO A 36 -13.95 -7.54 -2.74
CA PRO A 36 -14.35 -6.15 -2.88
C PRO A 36 -14.05 -5.67 -4.31
N LEU A 37 -15.01 -4.98 -4.91
CA LEU A 37 -14.88 -4.40 -6.24
C LEU A 37 -14.53 -2.91 -6.15
N THR A 38 -15.25 -2.22 -5.27
CA THR A 38 -15.21 -0.75 -5.14
C THR A 38 -14.51 -0.33 -3.86
N ILE A 39 -13.61 0.64 -3.97
CA ILE A 39 -12.84 1.17 -2.84
C ILE A 39 -13.04 2.69 -2.74
N ALA A 40 -13.48 3.17 -1.57
CA ALA A 40 -13.39 4.56 -1.20
C ALA A 40 -12.10 4.81 -0.41
N ILE A 41 -11.39 5.90 -0.71
CA ILE A 41 -10.16 6.29 -0.01
C ILE A 41 -10.52 7.38 1.01
N MET A 42 -10.20 7.14 2.29
CA MET A 42 -10.32 8.18 3.32
C MET A 42 -9.09 9.09 3.33
N PRO A 43 -9.28 10.36 3.71
CA PRO A 43 -8.15 11.25 3.98
C PRO A 43 -7.19 10.61 4.98
N PRO A 44 -5.86 10.66 4.76
CA PRO A 44 -4.90 10.03 5.64
C PRO A 44 -4.93 10.59 7.07
N ILE A 45 -4.80 9.71 8.04
CA ILE A 45 -4.54 10.05 9.44
C ILE A 45 -3.06 10.41 9.56
N ASN A 46 -2.77 11.67 9.79
CA ASN A 46 -1.39 12.16 9.87
C ASN A 46 -0.95 12.31 11.32
N LYS A 47 -0.06 11.43 11.79
CA LYS A 47 0.53 11.46 13.13
C LYS A 47 1.87 12.21 13.18
N THR A 48 2.22 12.89 12.10
CA THR A 48 3.49 13.64 11.99
C THR A 48 3.27 15.16 12.12
N THR A 49 4.35 15.89 12.26
CA THR A 49 4.32 17.37 12.27
C THR A 49 4.26 17.98 10.87
N HIS A 50 4.40 17.17 9.81
CA HIS A 50 4.33 17.60 8.41
C HIS A 50 2.90 17.58 7.90
N VAL A 51 2.22 18.71 8.00
CA VAL A 51 0.79 18.82 7.62
C VAL A 51 0.54 18.40 6.18
N GLU A 52 1.42 18.79 5.27
CA GLU A 52 1.31 18.51 3.82
C GLU A 52 1.45 17.01 3.46
N ALA A 53 2.02 16.18 4.34
CA ALA A 53 2.17 14.75 4.09
C ALA A 53 0.82 14.06 3.80
N LYS A 54 -0.26 14.54 4.42
CA LYS A 54 -1.63 14.08 4.20
C LYS A 54 -2.01 14.15 2.72
N GLU A 55 -1.79 15.29 2.08
CA GLU A 55 -2.15 15.53 0.69
C GLU A 55 -1.33 14.66 -0.28
N TYR A 56 -0.03 14.49 -0.01
CA TYR A 56 0.85 13.69 -0.88
C TYR A 56 0.44 12.23 -0.94
N PHE A 57 0.03 11.64 0.17
CA PHE A 57 -0.43 10.26 0.20
C PHE A 57 -1.86 10.12 -0.33
N TYR A 58 -2.75 11.05 -0.01
CA TYR A 58 -4.14 10.99 -0.44
C TYR A 58 -4.27 11.02 -1.97
N THR A 59 -3.63 11.99 -2.61
CA THR A 59 -3.73 12.19 -4.06
C THR A 59 -3.02 11.12 -4.88
N THR A 60 -2.00 10.47 -4.32
CA THR A 60 -1.19 9.49 -5.05
C THR A 60 -1.60 8.04 -4.81
N LEU A 61 -2.54 7.77 -3.90
CA LEU A 61 -3.01 6.42 -3.57
C LEU A 61 -3.98 5.84 -4.61
N TYR A 62 -4.70 6.70 -5.33
CA TYR A 62 -5.68 6.30 -6.34
C TYR A 62 -5.09 5.40 -7.42
N GLN A 63 -3.97 5.81 -8.01
CA GLN A 63 -3.34 5.13 -9.14
C GLN A 63 -2.95 3.68 -8.82
N PRO A 64 -2.17 3.36 -7.76
CA PRO A 64 -1.76 1.98 -7.49
C PRO A 64 -2.94 1.05 -7.17
N LEU A 65 -4.04 1.55 -6.61
CA LEU A 65 -5.23 0.75 -6.38
C LEU A 65 -5.97 0.45 -7.70
N CYS A 66 -6.06 1.42 -8.62
CA CYS A 66 -6.61 1.19 -9.97
C CYS A 66 -5.74 0.20 -10.75
N GLU A 67 -4.42 0.30 -10.68
CA GLU A 67 -3.47 -0.63 -11.32
C GLU A 67 -3.59 -2.05 -10.77
N LYS A 68 -4.01 -2.20 -9.51
CA LYS A 68 -4.36 -3.50 -8.93
C LYS A 68 -5.69 -4.06 -9.43
N GLY A 69 -6.47 -3.31 -10.19
CA GLY A 69 -7.72 -3.75 -10.78
C GLY A 69 -8.95 -3.53 -9.90
N TYR A 70 -8.92 -2.53 -9.01
CA TYR A 70 -10.10 -2.08 -8.27
C TYR A 70 -10.77 -0.92 -8.97
N TYR A 71 -12.09 -0.78 -8.78
CA TYR A 71 -12.79 0.47 -9.03
C TYR A 71 -12.59 1.38 -7.82
N VAL A 72 -11.92 2.49 -8.03
CA VAL A 72 -11.61 3.43 -6.94
C VAL A 72 -12.38 4.72 -7.16
N TYR A 73 -13.14 5.16 -6.15
CA TYR A 73 -13.83 6.44 -6.22
C TYR A 73 -12.80 7.58 -6.30
N SER A 74 -13.12 8.60 -7.10
CA SER A 74 -12.25 9.78 -7.24
C SER A 74 -11.99 10.41 -5.86
N PRO A 75 -10.73 10.51 -5.40
CA PRO A 75 -10.42 11.12 -4.10
C PRO A 75 -10.94 12.56 -3.98
N TYR A 76 -10.93 13.31 -5.08
CA TYR A 76 -11.44 14.68 -5.10
C TYR A 76 -12.94 14.75 -4.82
N LEU A 77 -13.73 13.94 -5.53
CA LEU A 77 -15.20 13.95 -5.38
C LEU A 77 -15.61 13.38 -4.01
N THR A 78 -14.95 12.31 -3.56
CA THR A 78 -15.24 11.73 -2.25
C THR A 78 -14.85 12.67 -1.11
N MET A 79 -13.75 13.43 -1.24
CA MET A 79 -13.36 14.43 -0.25
C MET A 79 -14.42 15.53 -0.13
N GLU A 80 -14.93 16.04 -1.26
CA GLU A 80 -15.98 17.05 -1.25
C GLU A 80 -17.26 16.54 -0.56
N MET A 81 -17.68 15.31 -0.88
CA MET A 81 -18.81 14.67 -0.20
C MET A 81 -18.55 14.49 1.29
N PHE A 82 -17.37 14.03 1.70
CA PHE A 82 -17.02 13.86 3.11
C PHE A 82 -17.01 15.19 3.87
N GLN A 83 -16.58 16.27 3.23
CA GLN A 83 -16.61 17.61 3.85
C GLN A 83 -18.06 18.08 4.07
N GLN A 84 -18.94 17.89 3.09
CA GLN A 84 -20.35 18.26 3.20
C GLN A 84 -21.07 17.48 4.32
N GLU A 85 -20.76 16.20 4.48
CA GLU A 85 -21.35 15.33 5.50
C GLU A 85 -20.60 15.36 6.84
N SER A 86 -19.61 16.24 7.02
CA SER A 86 -18.71 16.26 8.20
C SER A 86 -17.98 14.93 8.45
N ALA A 87 -17.84 14.10 7.41
CA ALA A 87 -17.27 12.75 7.47
C ALA A 87 -15.81 12.69 7.00
N TYR A 88 -15.11 13.81 6.91
CA TYR A 88 -13.72 13.89 6.44
C TYR A 88 -12.69 13.42 7.48
N ASN A 89 -13.10 13.21 8.72
CA ASN A 89 -12.21 12.77 9.80
C ASN A 89 -12.13 11.24 9.83
N ALA A 90 -11.06 10.70 9.24
CA ALA A 90 -10.85 9.26 9.14
C ALA A 90 -10.71 8.55 10.50
N GLU A 91 -10.25 9.27 11.54
CA GLU A 91 -10.13 8.75 12.91
C GLU A 91 -11.48 8.29 13.49
N MET A 92 -12.58 8.92 13.09
CA MET A 92 -13.92 8.54 13.56
C MET A 92 -14.38 7.19 12.96
N PHE A 93 -13.86 6.82 11.79
CA PHE A 93 -14.32 5.67 11.02
C PHE A 93 -13.38 4.49 11.06
N ILE A 94 -12.11 4.70 11.42
CA ILE A 94 -11.10 3.62 11.36
C ILE A 94 -11.49 2.42 12.24
N ASP A 95 -12.13 2.64 13.36
CA ASP A 95 -12.65 1.59 14.26
C ASP A 95 -14.19 1.59 14.33
N GLY A 96 -14.83 2.55 13.65
CA GLY A 96 -16.29 2.75 13.66
C GLY A 96 -17.03 1.95 12.59
N SER A 97 -18.35 2.23 12.48
CA SER A 97 -19.21 1.68 11.43
C SER A 97 -18.89 2.29 10.07
N LEU A 98 -18.80 1.44 9.05
CA LEU A 98 -18.62 1.84 7.65
C LEU A 98 -19.91 1.75 6.83
N THR A 99 -21.05 1.51 7.49
CA THR A 99 -22.36 1.45 6.84
C THR A 99 -22.67 2.66 5.96
N PRO A 100 -22.36 3.92 6.36
CA PRO A 100 -22.63 5.07 5.52
C PRO A 100 -21.91 5.03 4.18
N PHE A 101 -20.69 4.51 4.13
CA PHE A 101 -19.92 4.38 2.87
C PHE A 101 -20.55 3.39 1.90
N ARG A 102 -21.15 2.32 2.43
CA ARG A 102 -21.90 1.35 1.64
C ARG A 102 -23.23 1.93 1.17
N ASP A 103 -23.99 2.53 2.04
CA ASP A 103 -25.36 2.93 1.76
C ASP A 103 -25.44 4.19 0.88
N VAL A 104 -24.49 5.11 1.02
CA VAL A 104 -24.44 6.36 0.23
C VAL A 104 -23.60 6.21 -1.04
N LEU A 105 -22.42 5.60 -0.93
CA LEU A 105 -21.48 5.49 -2.06
C LEU A 105 -21.57 4.15 -2.80
N GLY A 106 -22.16 3.11 -2.18
CA GLY A 106 -22.08 1.75 -2.71
C GLY A 106 -20.67 1.16 -2.64
N ALA A 107 -19.81 1.68 -1.75
CA ALA A 107 -18.46 1.20 -1.60
C ALA A 107 -18.42 -0.17 -0.90
N ASP A 108 -17.69 -1.16 -1.46
CA ASP A 108 -17.49 -2.45 -0.83
C ASP A 108 -16.46 -2.39 0.29
N ALA A 109 -15.47 -1.53 0.16
CA ALA A 109 -14.42 -1.35 1.14
C ALA A 109 -13.95 0.09 1.24
N VAL A 110 -13.36 0.42 2.40
CA VAL A 110 -12.77 1.74 2.68
C VAL A 110 -11.28 1.55 3.00
N MET A 111 -10.44 2.32 2.30
CA MET A 111 -9.00 2.36 2.52
C MET A 111 -8.64 3.48 3.49
N PHE A 112 -8.04 3.12 4.59
CA PHE A 112 -7.44 4.03 5.56
C PHE A 112 -5.93 4.04 5.40
N THR A 113 -5.35 5.22 5.53
CA THR A 113 -3.90 5.43 5.51
C THR A 113 -3.48 6.13 6.79
N ILE A 114 -2.47 5.61 7.49
CA ILE A 114 -1.92 6.21 8.70
C ILE A 114 -0.46 6.56 8.43
N ILE A 115 -0.13 7.84 8.42
CA ILE A 115 1.24 8.33 8.28
C ILE A 115 1.81 8.43 9.70
N LYS A 116 2.69 7.47 10.07
CA LYS A 116 3.28 7.37 11.41
C LYS A 116 4.55 8.20 11.54
N ASP A 117 5.32 8.28 10.46
CA ASP A 117 6.58 9.03 10.42
C ASP A 117 6.85 9.58 9.02
N TRP A 118 7.41 10.79 8.98
CA TRP A 118 7.83 11.48 7.76
C TRP A 118 9.04 12.33 8.11
N ARG A 119 10.23 11.83 7.84
CA ARG A 119 11.49 12.52 8.17
C ARG A 119 12.37 12.66 6.97
N ARG A 120 12.79 13.90 6.68
CA ARG A 120 13.82 14.17 5.69
C ARG A 120 15.20 14.14 6.38
N ASN A 121 16.12 13.36 5.81
CA ASN A 121 17.49 13.41 6.23
C ASN A 121 18.19 14.54 5.48
N ASN A 122 18.70 15.53 6.21
CA ASN A 122 19.40 16.68 5.60
C ASN A 122 20.76 16.31 5.01
N ILE A 123 21.30 15.15 5.34
CA ILE A 123 22.55 14.61 4.81
C ILE A 123 22.18 13.47 3.83
N GLY A 124 22.27 13.75 2.52
CA GLY A 124 22.06 12.74 1.48
C GLY A 124 20.69 12.73 0.78
N GLY A 125 19.77 13.67 1.10
CA GLY A 125 18.52 13.84 0.33
C GLY A 125 17.48 12.74 0.50
N ASN A 126 17.66 11.79 1.44
CA ASN A 126 16.72 10.68 1.65
C ASN A 126 15.53 11.08 2.53
N LEU A 127 14.35 10.62 2.13
CA LEU A 127 13.14 10.75 2.92
C LEU A 127 12.80 9.39 3.55
N SER A 128 12.63 9.34 4.88
CA SER A 128 12.16 8.16 5.61
C SER A 128 10.67 8.30 5.91
N VAL A 129 9.89 7.29 5.54
CA VAL A 129 8.43 7.27 5.71
C VAL A 129 8.03 5.99 6.41
N ASN A 130 7.29 6.10 7.51
CA ASN A 130 6.55 4.98 8.08
C ASN A 130 5.05 5.20 7.84
N ILE A 131 4.42 4.25 7.14
CA ILE A 131 3.04 4.36 6.71
C ILE A 131 2.32 3.03 6.83
N GLU A 132 1.06 3.07 7.27
CA GLU A 132 0.20 1.89 7.36
C GLU A 132 -1.06 2.08 6.51
N TYR A 133 -1.43 1.01 5.80
CA TYR A 133 -2.66 0.91 5.02
C TYR A 133 -3.56 -0.15 5.62
N ILE A 134 -4.84 0.18 5.79
CA ILE A 134 -5.86 -0.70 6.32
C ILE A 134 -7.09 -0.62 5.40
N LEU A 135 -7.43 -1.72 4.74
CA LEU A 135 -8.66 -1.84 3.97
C LEU A 135 -9.70 -2.57 4.80
N ARG A 136 -10.83 -1.92 5.05
CA ARG A 136 -11.93 -2.51 5.82
C ARG A 136 -13.16 -2.70 4.95
N SER A 137 -13.85 -3.81 5.16
CA SER A 137 -15.14 -4.11 4.54
C SER A 137 -16.24 -3.18 5.07
N THR A 138 -17.04 -2.61 4.19
CA THR A 138 -18.24 -1.87 4.57
C THR A 138 -19.39 -2.79 4.96
N LYS A 139 -19.35 -4.05 4.50
CA LYS A 139 -20.35 -5.07 4.78
C LYS A 139 -20.18 -5.70 6.16
N THR A 140 -18.95 -6.09 6.50
CA THR A 140 -18.66 -6.85 7.73
C THR A 140 -17.91 -6.04 8.79
N GLY A 141 -17.37 -4.87 8.44
CA GLY A 141 -16.49 -4.08 9.29
C GLY A 141 -15.10 -4.70 9.51
N LYS A 142 -14.85 -5.90 8.96
CA LYS A 142 -13.59 -6.61 9.14
C LYS A 142 -12.47 -6.00 8.31
N THR A 143 -11.23 -6.14 8.80
CA THR A 143 -10.04 -5.78 8.03
C THR A 143 -9.79 -6.85 6.96
N LEU A 144 -9.85 -6.43 5.69
CA LEU A 144 -9.58 -7.27 4.53
C LEU A 144 -8.09 -7.34 4.21
N TYR A 145 -7.40 -6.20 4.34
CA TYR A 145 -5.97 -6.06 4.07
C TYR A 145 -5.35 -5.09 5.05
N ALA A 146 -4.17 -5.38 5.54
CA ALA A 146 -3.37 -4.47 6.35
C ALA A 146 -1.89 -4.63 6.04
N LYS A 147 -1.20 -3.50 5.82
CA LYS A 147 0.22 -3.46 5.47
C LYS A 147 0.89 -2.23 6.02
N GLU A 148 2.07 -2.41 6.59
CA GLU A 148 2.91 -1.33 7.07
C GLU A 148 4.20 -1.27 6.25
N GLY A 149 4.63 -0.05 5.90
CA GLY A 149 5.87 0.22 5.21
C GLY A 149 6.78 1.14 6.01
N ASP A 150 8.02 0.72 6.21
CA ASP A 150 9.12 1.55 6.70
C ASP A 150 10.08 1.78 5.51
N ILE A 151 9.85 2.86 4.77
CA ILE A 151 10.37 3.08 3.44
C ILE A 151 11.36 4.24 3.45
N LYS A 152 12.54 4.01 2.88
CA LYS A 152 13.47 5.08 2.52
C LYS A 152 13.26 5.42 1.05
N VAL A 153 12.93 6.67 0.77
CA VAL A 153 12.82 7.18 -0.60
C VAL A 153 14.07 7.96 -0.91
N ASP A 154 14.80 7.52 -1.92
CA ASP A 154 15.90 8.31 -2.46
C ASP A 154 15.33 9.42 -3.35
N THR A 155 15.51 10.66 -2.90
CA THR A 155 15.07 11.86 -3.63
C THR A 155 16.25 12.51 -4.36
N SER A 156 17.44 11.87 -4.38
CA SER A 156 18.54 12.35 -5.20
C SER A 156 18.16 12.23 -6.67
N VAL A 157 18.24 13.34 -7.39
CA VAL A 157 17.96 13.40 -8.83
C VAL A 157 19.07 12.63 -9.55
N SER A 158 18.79 11.40 -9.93
CA SER A 158 19.65 10.64 -10.84
C SER A 158 19.45 11.19 -12.26
N SER A 159 20.26 12.19 -12.62
CA SER A 159 20.39 12.65 -14.00
C SER A 159 21.15 11.60 -14.82
N GLY A 160 20.45 10.59 -15.30
CA GLY A 160 21.10 9.55 -16.09
C GLY A 160 20.21 8.37 -16.46
N GLY A 161 19.15 8.61 -17.21
CA GLY A 161 18.33 7.55 -17.77
C GLY A 161 17.67 7.99 -19.08
N SER A 162 18.03 7.34 -20.17
CA SER A 162 17.52 7.59 -21.53
C SER A 162 16.14 6.97 -21.78
N SER A 163 15.15 7.24 -20.91
CA SER A 163 13.79 6.82 -21.16
C SER A 163 12.88 8.04 -21.40
N ALA A 164 11.83 7.90 -22.20
CA ALA A 164 10.87 8.97 -22.49
C ALA A 164 10.25 9.57 -21.20
N LEU A 165 10.30 8.83 -20.09
CA LEU A 165 9.87 9.28 -18.78
C LEU A 165 10.89 10.23 -18.13
N SER A 166 12.19 10.06 -18.42
CA SER A 166 13.23 10.99 -17.95
C SER A 166 13.16 12.34 -18.67
N ALA A 167 12.79 12.34 -19.96
CA ALA A 167 12.59 13.58 -20.71
C ALA A 167 11.40 14.42 -20.18
N LEU A 168 10.36 13.77 -19.65
CA LEU A 168 9.26 14.47 -18.97
C LEU A 168 9.69 15.00 -17.60
N THR A 169 10.57 14.28 -16.89
CA THR A 169 11.15 14.75 -15.62
C THR A 169 12.12 15.92 -15.86
N ASP A 170 12.89 15.91 -16.94
CA ASP A 170 13.82 17.00 -17.29
C ASP A 170 13.06 18.27 -17.76
N LEU A 171 11.95 18.12 -18.46
CA LEU A 171 11.06 19.21 -18.81
C LEU A 171 10.36 19.84 -17.59
N LEU A 172 10.02 19.03 -16.59
CA LEU A 172 9.45 19.51 -15.32
C LEU A 172 10.55 20.05 -14.39
N ALA A 173 11.79 19.54 -14.47
CA ALA A 173 12.93 20.04 -13.71
C ALA A 173 13.37 21.45 -14.14
N THR A 174 13.10 21.83 -15.40
CA THR A 174 13.38 23.18 -15.90
C THR A 174 12.33 24.21 -15.47
N ALA A 175 11.16 23.77 -15.03
CA ALA A 175 10.02 24.65 -14.81
C ALA A 175 9.69 24.91 -13.33
N VAL A 176 10.24 24.36 -12.36
CA VAL A 176 10.16 24.58 -10.90
C VAL A 176 10.50 23.27 -10.17
N THR A 177 11.74 23.08 -9.82
CA THR A 177 12.17 22.13 -8.80
C THR A 177 11.69 22.63 -7.43
N THR A 178 10.39 22.54 -7.18
CA THR A 178 9.87 22.81 -5.86
C THR A 178 10.02 21.54 -5.02
N ALA A 179 10.45 21.71 -3.78
CA ALA A 179 10.49 20.67 -2.76
C ALA A 179 9.15 19.90 -2.60
N ALA A 180 8.05 20.43 -3.15
CA ALA A 180 6.74 19.82 -3.21
C ALA A 180 6.65 18.67 -4.24
N THR A 181 7.27 18.83 -5.43
CA THR A 181 7.25 17.80 -6.48
C THR A 181 7.93 16.52 -6.01
N ASP A 182 9.08 16.65 -5.33
CA ASP A 182 9.81 15.51 -4.77
C ASP A 182 8.99 14.75 -3.72
N LYS A 183 8.20 15.47 -2.94
CA LYS A 183 7.35 14.89 -1.90
C LYS A 183 6.15 14.12 -2.47
N VAL A 184 5.51 14.63 -3.54
CA VAL A 184 4.44 13.92 -4.26
C VAL A 184 4.97 12.63 -4.91
N VAL A 185 6.15 12.72 -5.54
CA VAL A 185 6.84 11.56 -6.11
C VAL A 185 7.16 10.54 -5.03
N ALA A 186 7.62 10.98 -3.86
CA ALA A 186 7.88 10.11 -2.71
C ALA A 186 6.61 9.40 -2.22
N GLY A 187 5.49 10.12 -2.09
CA GLY A 187 4.19 9.54 -1.73
C GLY A 187 3.77 8.46 -2.73
N ARG A 188 3.89 8.74 -4.03
CA ARG A 188 3.58 7.78 -5.11
C ARG A 188 4.45 6.52 -5.03
N LYS A 189 5.75 6.66 -4.89
CA LYS A 189 6.70 5.54 -4.78
C LYS A 189 6.40 4.70 -3.54
N CYS A 190 6.13 5.32 -2.39
CA CYS A 190 5.74 4.62 -1.17
C CYS A 190 4.44 3.83 -1.37
N ASN A 191 3.39 4.46 -1.90
CA ASN A 191 2.11 3.81 -2.17
C ASN A 191 2.28 2.58 -3.07
N ALA A 192 2.97 2.74 -4.21
CA ALA A 192 3.21 1.65 -5.16
C ALA A 192 4.02 0.51 -4.53
N TYR A 193 5.06 0.82 -3.76
CA TYR A 193 5.92 -0.19 -3.15
C TYR A 193 5.22 -0.97 -2.04
N VAL A 194 4.49 -0.29 -1.16
CA VAL A 194 3.83 -0.95 -0.01
C VAL A 194 2.66 -1.80 -0.47
N LEU A 195 1.92 -1.35 -1.49
CA LEU A 195 0.77 -2.07 -2.03
C LEU A 195 1.12 -3.10 -3.12
N LYS A 196 2.41 -3.33 -3.42
CA LYS A 196 2.84 -4.19 -4.53
C LYS A 196 2.31 -5.62 -4.46
N ASP A 197 2.14 -6.18 -3.26
CA ASP A 197 1.62 -7.53 -3.02
C ASP A 197 0.18 -7.53 -2.48
N MET A 198 -0.56 -6.45 -2.62
CA MET A 198 -2.00 -6.45 -2.37
C MET A 198 -2.69 -7.39 -3.37
N PRO A 199 -3.60 -8.29 -2.92
CA PRO A 199 -4.40 -9.11 -3.82
C PRO A 199 -5.06 -8.26 -4.91
N VAL A 200 -5.18 -8.81 -6.11
CA VAL A 200 -5.71 -8.04 -7.24
C VAL A 200 -7.24 -8.01 -7.27
N GLY A 201 -7.78 -6.89 -7.73
CA GLY A 201 -9.21 -6.69 -7.92
C GLY A 201 -9.73 -7.26 -9.25
N LYS A 202 -11.05 -7.22 -9.44
CA LYS A 202 -11.80 -7.85 -10.53
C LYS A 202 -11.36 -7.40 -11.93
N TYR A 203 -10.86 -6.19 -12.07
CA TYR A 203 -10.43 -5.66 -13.37
C TYR A 203 -8.98 -6.01 -13.75
N SER A 204 -8.27 -6.75 -12.90
CA SER A 204 -6.94 -7.27 -13.22
C SER A 204 -7.05 -8.57 -14.04
N THR A 205 -6.14 -8.76 -15.00
CA THR A 205 -5.98 -10.01 -15.75
C THR A 205 -5.53 -11.20 -14.89
N LEU A 206 -5.01 -10.90 -13.70
CA LEU A 206 -4.59 -11.89 -12.70
C LEU A 206 -5.67 -12.22 -11.67
N TYR A 207 -6.88 -11.67 -11.80
CA TYR A 207 -7.97 -11.91 -10.87
C TYR A 207 -8.26 -13.41 -10.69
N GLY A 208 -8.26 -13.85 -9.43
CA GLY A 208 -8.45 -15.27 -9.06
C GLY A 208 -7.25 -16.18 -9.36
N LYS A 209 -6.15 -15.66 -9.93
CA LYS A 209 -4.94 -16.43 -10.25
C LYS A 209 -3.78 -16.13 -9.31
N ASP A 210 -3.88 -15.10 -8.50
CA ASP A 210 -2.84 -14.63 -7.57
C ASP A 210 -2.86 -15.29 -6.19
N THR A 211 -3.83 -16.17 -5.92
CA THR A 211 -4.01 -16.82 -4.60
C THR A 211 -2.75 -17.49 -4.07
N LYS A 212 -1.96 -18.11 -4.95
CA LYS A 212 -0.72 -18.82 -4.63
C LYS A 212 0.54 -17.94 -4.68
N HIS A 213 0.41 -16.66 -5.04
CA HIS A 213 1.55 -15.76 -5.05
C HIS A 213 2.08 -15.57 -3.62
N PRO A 214 3.40 -15.46 -3.43
CA PRO A 214 3.99 -15.24 -2.13
C PRO A 214 3.56 -13.89 -1.55
N ALA A 215 3.12 -13.90 -0.30
CA ALA A 215 2.84 -12.70 0.45
C ALA A 215 4.10 -12.20 1.16
N SER A 216 4.35 -10.91 1.15
CA SER A 216 5.40 -10.32 1.97
C SER A 216 4.92 -10.13 3.42
N LYS A 217 5.87 -9.95 4.35
CA LYS A 217 5.55 -9.71 5.76
C LYS A 217 4.60 -8.53 5.94
N LYS A 218 3.84 -8.50 7.04
CA LYS A 218 2.93 -7.38 7.36
C LYS A 218 3.67 -6.05 7.42
N LEU A 219 4.86 -6.01 8.02
CA LEU A 219 5.79 -4.88 7.97
C LEU A 219 6.85 -5.16 6.90
N ILE A 220 6.90 -4.30 5.89
CA ILE A 220 7.95 -4.32 4.87
C ILE A 220 8.91 -3.15 5.07
N ARG A 221 10.18 -3.42 4.78
CA ARG A 221 11.23 -2.40 4.77
C ARG A 221 11.89 -2.39 3.40
N GLY A 222 12.22 -1.20 2.92
CA GLY A 222 12.88 -1.09 1.63
C GLY A 222 13.32 0.32 1.32
N THR A 223 14.18 0.41 0.29
CA THR A 223 14.56 1.69 -0.33
C THR A 223 13.94 1.71 -1.72
N VAL A 224 13.33 2.83 -2.09
CA VAL A 224 12.77 3.08 -3.42
C VAL A 224 13.48 4.28 -4.03
N ASN A 225 13.92 4.12 -5.27
CA ASN A 225 14.67 5.13 -6.05
C ASN A 225 13.78 5.71 -7.13
#